data_69e466c611ec97dbfdb59233bd4a4ee3
#
_entry.id   69e466c611ec97dbfdb59233bd4a4ee3
#
_cell.length_a   1.000
_cell.length_b   1.000
_cell.length_c   1.000
_cell.angle_alpha   90.00
_cell.angle_beta   90.00
_cell.angle_gamma   90.00
#
_symmetry.space_group_name_H-M   'P 1'
#
loop_
_entity.id
_entity.type
_entity.pdbx_description
1 polymer ?
#
loop_
_entity_poly.entity_id
_entity_poly.type
_entity_poly.pdbx_seq_one_letter_code
_entity_poly.pdbx_strand_id
1 'polypeptide(L)'
;MVGFGLAAGAVQAQDKAVNLKFSSWVPGQHALNPSLKAWGDSLKAATDGSLNFTLFPAEQLGKAVDHYDMAKDGIADFAYVNPGYQPGRFPIFAAASLPFLIANGKGGSAAVDAWYRAHAAKEMKDVHFCFAFVHDPGALHVKKKIVSPDEIKGMKIRPATSVVGQMVTQLGGTNVQSSAPEAREILERGVADGITFPWGSILLFGIDKVTKFHMDLPLYATPFVWVMNKSRYEGLSPKQKAAVDSHCTTEWAEKVAANWADYEFGGHAKLGAMPGHEVYKLTPEQLAAWRKAVAPMEARWMQELK
;
A
#
# COMPACT_ATOMS: atom_id res chain seq x y z
N MET A 1 -10.52 -36.03 60.68
CA MET A 1 -9.51 -35.96 59.62
C MET A 1 -9.99 -34.94 58.59
N VAL A 2 -9.37 -33.76 58.54
CA VAL A 2 -9.71 -32.71 57.57
C VAL A 2 -8.67 -32.82 56.47
N GLY A 3 -9.11 -33.26 55.28
CA GLY A 3 -8.25 -33.38 54.12
C GLY A 3 -8.05 -31.99 53.47
N PHE A 4 -6.83 -31.44 53.53
CA PHE A 4 -6.42 -30.27 52.73
C PHE A 4 -6.17 -30.74 51.30
N GLY A 5 -7.08 -30.40 50.39
CA GLY A 5 -6.86 -30.55 48.96
C GLY A 5 -5.92 -29.42 48.47
N LEU A 6 -4.69 -29.76 48.13
CA LEU A 6 -3.77 -28.88 47.38
C LEU A 6 -4.31 -28.71 45.96
N ALA A 7 -4.91 -27.58 45.68
CA ALA A 7 -5.16 -27.15 44.32
C ALA A 7 -3.80 -26.78 43.68
N ALA A 8 -3.24 -27.68 42.88
CA ALA A 8 -2.09 -27.39 42.04
C ALA A 8 -2.54 -26.39 40.96
N GLY A 9 -2.31 -25.09 41.18
CA GLY A 9 -2.43 -24.09 40.16
C GLY A 9 -1.45 -24.41 39.02
N ALA A 10 -1.96 -24.72 37.84
CA ALA A 10 -1.14 -24.86 36.65
C ALA A 10 -0.44 -23.53 36.41
N VAL A 11 0.85 -23.45 36.71
CA VAL A 11 1.70 -22.36 36.28
C VAL A 11 1.76 -22.43 34.74
N GLN A 12 0.96 -21.62 34.07
CA GLN A 12 1.05 -21.47 32.62
C GLN A 12 2.45 -20.93 32.33
N ALA A 13 3.27 -21.73 31.64
CA ALA A 13 4.59 -21.31 31.23
C ALA A 13 4.43 -20.03 30.36
N GLN A 14 5.07 -18.96 30.79
CA GLN A 14 5.05 -17.67 30.05
C GLN A 14 5.67 -17.88 28.67
N ASP A 15 4.97 -17.43 27.63
CA ASP A 15 5.47 -17.51 26.26
C ASP A 15 6.85 -16.83 26.14
N LYS A 16 7.73 -17.43 25.35
CA LYS A 16 9.04 -16.82 25.05
C LYS A 16 8.81 -15.46 24.39
N ALA A 17 9.45 -14.43 24.94
CA ALA A 17 9.41 -13.09 24.35
C ALA A 17 10.04 -13.07 22.96
N VAL A 18 9.35 -12.48 21.97
CA VAL A 18 9.78 -12.31 20.59
C VAL A 18 9.67 -10.84 20.24
N ASN A 19 10.74 -10.25 19.69
CA ASN A 19 10.72 -8.92 19.10
C ASN A 19 10.71 -9.06 17.58
N LEU A 20 9.60 -8.65 16.96
CA LEU A 20 9.38 -8.75 15.53
C LEU A 20 9.96 -7.51 14.80
N LYS A 21 10.76 -7.72 13.78
CA LYS A 21 11.28 -6.66 12.90
C LYS A 21 10.24 -6.33 11.85
N PHE A 22 9.69 -5.12 11.89
CA PHE A 22 8.76 -4.63 10.87
C PHE A 22 9.48 -3.69 9.90
N SER A 23 9.63 -4.10 8.64
CA SER A 23 10.24 -3.30 7.59
C SER A 23 9.21 -2.44 6.86
N SER A 24 9.50 -1.14 6.78
CA SER A 24 8.69 -0.17 6.03
C SER A 24 9.58 0.73 5.19
N TRP A 25 9.16 1.02 3.96
CA TRP A 25 9.88 1.90 3.05
C TRP A 25 9.42 3.35 3.12
N VAL A 26 8.30 3.65 3.78
CA VAL A 26 7.81 5.02 3.92
C VAL A 26 8.62 5.80 4.97
N PRO A 27 8.75 7.14 4.82
CA PRO A 27 9.43 8.00 5.80
C PRO A 27 8.82 7.89 7.20
N GLY A 28 9.64 8.14 8.24
CA GLY A 28 9.22 8.02 9.64
C GLY A 28 7.99 8.85 10.01
N GLN A 29 7.77 10.00 9.36
CA GLN A 29 6.61 10.88 9.56
C GLN A 29 5.37 10.53 8.72
N HIS A 30 5.39 9.43 7.96
CA HIS A 30 4.26 9.00 7.13
C HIS A 30 3.02 8.67 7.98
N ALA A 31 1.83 9.06 7.48
CA ALA A 31 0.56 8.91 8.20
C ALA A 31 0.15 7.45 8.51
N LEU A 32 0.78 6.47 7.82
CA LEU A 32 0.61 5.05 8.11
C LEU A 32 1.28 4.62 9.43
N ASN A 33 2.39 5.27 9.85
CA ASN A 33 3.19 4.83 10.99
C ASN A 33 2.45 4.88 12.34
N PRO A 34 1.60 5.87 12.65
CA PRO A 34 0.74 5.84 13.85
C PRO A 34 -0.19 4.63 13.88
N SER A 35 -0.78 4.25 12.74
CA SER A 35 -1.65 3.07 12.64
C SER A 35 -0.87 1.78 12.85
N LEU A 36 0.35 1.71 12.28
CA LEU A 36 1.27 0.58 12.48
C LEU A 36 1.66 0.44 13.95
N LYS A 37 1.95 1.56 14.62
CA LYS A 37 2.24 1.57 16.06
C LYS A 37 1.03 1.08 16.86
N ALA A 38 -0.17 1.58 16.58
CA ALA A 38 -1.41 1.17 17.27
C ALA A 38 -1.69 -0.33 17.09
N TRP A 39 -1.47 -0.87 15.89
CA TRP A 39 -1.56 -2.30 15.61
C TRP A 39 -0.58 -3.10 16.46
N GLY A 40 0.68 -2.70 16.52
CA GLY A 40 1.71 -3.38 17.29
C GLY A 40 1.50 -3.28 18.82
N ASP A 41 1.03 -2.14 19.32
CA ASP A 41 0.69 -1.97 20.74
C ASP A 41 -0.49 -2.89 21.12
N SER A 42 -1.49 -3.05 20.25
CA SER A 42 -2.60 -3.97 20.43
C SER A 42 -2.14 -5.42 20.43
N LEU A 43 -1.27 -5.81 19.49
CA LEU A 43 -0.68 -7.15 19.43
C LEU A 43 0.14 -7.47 20.69
N LYS A 44 0.93 -6.49 21.17
CA LYS A 44 1.69 -6.61 22.42
C LYS A 44 0.76 -6.83 23.61
N ALA A 45 -0.33 -6.07 23.71
CA ALA A 45 -1.30 -6.21 24.80
C ALA A 45 -1.99 -7.58 24.76
N ALA A 46 -2.39 -8.06 23.57
CA ALA A 46 -3.04 -9.36 23.39
C ALA A 46 -2.15 -10.57 23.76
N THR A 47 -0.84 -10.36 23.87
CA THR A 47 0.16 -11.39 24.18
C THR A 47 0.85 -11.17 25.52
N ASP A 48 0.30 -10.33 26.40
CA ASP A 48 0.91 -9.95 27.69
C ASP A 48 2.38 -9.53 27.56
N GLY A 49 2.71 -8.84 26.44
CA GLY A 49 4.04 -8.35 26.15
C GLY A 49 5.02 -9.40 25.59
N SER A 50 4.59 -10.64 25.35
CA SER A 50 5.47 -11.66 24.78
C SER A 50 5.75 -11.44 23.27
N LEU A 51 4.86 -10.75 22.52
CA LEU A 51 5.17 -10.21 21.20
C LEU A 51 5.38 -8.71 21.28
N ASN A 52 6.54 -8.27 20.84
CA ASN A 52 6.89 -6.88 20.62
C ASN A 52 7.28 -6.70 19.16
N PHE A 53 7.30 -5.45 18.66
CA PHE A 53 7.86 -5.18 17.36
C PHE A 53 8.74 -3.92 17.36
N THR A 54 9.70 -3.89 16.44
CA THR A 54 10.51 -2.72 16.14
C THR A 54 10.28 -2.33 14.69
N LEU A 55 9.84 -1.08 14.48
CA LEU A 55 9.68 -0.51 13.15
C LEU A 55 11.02 -0.04 12.59
N PHE A 56 11.30 -0.43 11.35
CA PHE A 56 12.44 0.03 10.54
C PHE A 56 11.89 0.78 9.33
N PRO A 57 11.66 2.12 9.43
CA PRO A 57 11.11 2.94 8.35
C PRO A 57 12.16 3.34 7.33
N ALA A 58 11.73 4.03 6.26
CA ALA A 58 12.60 4.68 5.29
C ALA A 58 13.68 3.76 4.70
N GLU A 59 13.30 2.54 4.32
CA GLU A 59 14.18 1.55 3.68
C GLU A 59 15.40 1.12 4.53
N GLN A 60 15.34 1.22 5.87
CA GLN A 60 16.46 0.87 6.74
C GLN A 60 16.91 -0.59 6.62
N LEU A 61 16.01 -1.52 6.29
CA LEU A 61 16.37 -2.94 6.10
C LEU A 61 16.56 -3.31 4.62
N GLY A 62 16.10 -2.50 3.68
CA GLY A 62 16.25 -2.75 2.24
C GLY A 62 15.30 -1.91 1.40
N LYS A 63 15.47 -1.97 0.09
CA LYS A 63 14.72 -1.18 -0.89
C LYS A 63 13.24 -1.55 -0.94
N ALA A 64 12.37 -0.58 -1.24
CA ALA A 64 10.92 -0.77 -1.32
C ALA A 64 10.50 -1.92 -2.24
N VAL A 65 11.22 -2.13 -3.33
CA VAL A 65 10.95 -3.21 -4.30
C VAL A 65 11.24 -4.60 -3.76
N ASP A 66 12.07 -4.73 -2.71
CA ASP A 66 12.57 -6.01 -2.17
C ASP A 66 11.76 -6.50 -0.97
N HIS A 67 10.81 -5.70 -0.44
CA HIS A 67 10.16 -5.96 0.84
C HIS A 67 9.42 -7.31 0.91
N TYR A 68 8.83 -7.78 -0.20
CA TYR A 68 8.23 -9.12 -0.22
C TYR A 68 9.28 -10.22 0.00
N ASP A 69 10.40 -10.14 -0.72
CA ASP A 69 11.47 -11.13 -0.60
C ASP A 69 12.18 -11.02 0.76
N MET A 70 12.30 -9.82 1.33
CA MET A 70 12.83 -9.64 2.68
C MET A 70 11.98 -10.36 3.74
N ALA A 71 10.64 -10.33 3.62
CA ALA A 71 9.75 -11.11 4.49
C ALA A 71 9.89 -12.61 4.21
N LYS A 72 9.89 -13.02 2.93
CA LYS A 72 10.07 -14.42 2.54
C LYS A 72 11.38 -15.01 3.09
N ASP A 73 12.47 -14.29 2.98
CA ASP A 73 13.81 -14.75 3.33
C ASP A 73 14.18 -14.50 4.82
N GLY A 74 13.27 -13.91 5.61
CA GLY A 74 13.46 -13.69 7.06
C GLY A 74 14.37 -12.52 7.43
N ILE A 75 14.69 -11.63 6.48
CA ILE A 75 15.40 -10.37 6.76
C ILE A 75 14.52 -9.47 7.64
N ALA A 76 13.22 -9.42 7.33
CA ALA A 76 12.17 -8.83 8.14
C ALA A 76 11.19 -9.90 8.62
N ASP A 77 10.66 -9.76 9.86
CA ASP A 77 9.60 -10.63 10.36
C ASP A 77 8.23 -10.21 9.79
N PHE A 78 7.99 -8.90 9.68
CA PHE A 78 6.88 -8.29 8.95
C PHE A 78 7.41 -7.31 7.91
N ALA A 79 6.69 -7.18 6.80
CA ALA A 79 7.00 -6.19 5.76
C ALA A 79 5.75 -5.51 5.21
N TYR A 80 5.87 -4.19 5.00
CA TYR A 80 4.92 -3.40 4.24
C TYR A 80 5.32 -3.43 2.76
N VAL A 81 4.51 -4.05 1.93
CA VAL A 81 4.83 -4.37 0.52
C VAL A 81 3.91 -3.62 -0.42
N ASN A 82 4.47 -3.05 -1.49
CA ASN A 82 3.75 -2.69 -2.70
C ASN A 82 3.98 -3.78 -3.77
N PRO A 83 3.06 -4.74 -3.94
CA PRO A 83 3.22 -5.79 -4.96
C PRO A 83 3.28 -5.26 -6.39
N GLY A 84 2.75 -4.05 -6.62
CA GLY A 84 2.81 -3.37 -7.91
C GLY A 84 4.22 -2.95 -8.36
N TYR A 85 5.23 -3.05 -7.49
CA TYR A 85 6.64 -2.87 -7.86
C TYR A 85 7.27 -4.12 -8.49
N GLN A 86 6.57 -5.25 -8.49
CA GLN A 86 7.05 -6.52 -9.03
C GLN A 86 6.13 -6.99 -10.19
N PRO A 87 6.31 -6.44 -11.41
CA PRO A 87 5.44 -6.74 -12.54
C PRO A 87 5.26 -8.24 -12.79
N GLY A 88 4.02 -8.69 -12.98
CA GLY A 88 3.68 -10.08 -13.31
C GLY A 88 3.78 -11.08 -12.16
N ARG A 89 4.28 -10.69 -10.99
CA ARG A 89 4.43 -11.64 -9.86
C ARG A 89 3.11 -11.93 -9.14
N PHE A 90 2.20 -10.95 -9.06
CA PHE A 90 0.93 -11.04 -8.34
C PHE A 90 -0.23 -10.61 -9.26
N PRO A 91 -0.54 -11.39 -10.31
CA PRO A 91 -1.51 -10.98 -11.32
C PRO A 91 -2.94 -10.83 -10.78
N ILE A 92 -3.38 -11.66 -9.82
CA ILE A 92 -4.71 -11.51 -9.22
C ILE A 92 -4.76 -10.22 -8.41
N PHE A 93 -3.78 -9.99 -7.51
CA PHE A 93 -3.73 -8.80 -6.67
C PHE A 93 -3.67 -7.49 -7.47
N ALA A 94 -3.03 -7.52 -8.62
CA ALA A 94 -2.87 -6.38 -9.52
C ALA A 94 -4.23 -5.79 -9.99
N ALA A 95 -5.32 -6.58 -10.01
CA ALA A 95 -6.65 -6.11 -10.35
C ALA A 95 -7.11 -4.91 -9.51
N ALA A 96 -6.76 -4.89 -8.23
CA ALA A 96 -7.14 -3.78 -7.34
C ALA A 96 -6.49 -2.43 -7.72
N SER A 97 -5.50 -2.43 -8.66
CA SER A 97 -4.90 -1.21 -9.24
C SER A 97 -5.58 -0.73 -10.52
N LEU A 98 -6.63 -1.41 -11.00
CA LEU A 98 -7.33 -1.00 -12.22
C LEU A 98 -7.92 0.41 -12.06
N PRO A 99 -7.83 1.25 -13.11
CA PRO A 99 -8.34 2.62 -13.06
C PRO A 99 -9.84 2.68 -12.69
N PHE A 100 -10.19 3.67 -11.87
CA PHE A 100 -11.57 3.95 -11.45
C PHE A 100 -12.28 2.86 -10.63
N LEU A 101 -11.56 1.83 -10.17
CA LEU A 101 -12.16 0.72 -9.43
C LEU A 101 -12.48 1.07 -7.98
N ILE A 102 -11.59 1.80 -7.30
CA ILE A 102 -11.67 2.10 -5.87
C ILE A 102 -12.17 3.54 -5.67
N ALA A 103 -13.22 3.71 -4.88
CA ALA A 103 -13.83 5.01 -4.64
C ALA A 103 -13.24 5.76 -3.43
N ASN A 104 -12.74 5.04 -2.40
CA ASN A 104 -12.12 5.62 -1.22
C ASN A 104 -11.21 4.61 -0.51
N GLY A 105 -10.27 5.09 0.31
CA GLY A 105 -9.28 4.24 0.96
C GLY A 105 -9.85 3.32 2.05
N LYS A 106 -10.82 3.80 2.86
CA LYS A 106 -11.36 3.03 4.00
C LYS A 106 -12.17 1.83 3.51
N GLY A 107 -13.27 2.08 2.80
CA GLY A 107 -14.11 1.01 2.24
C GLY A 107 -13.39 0.17 1.19
N GLY A 108 -12.51 0.80 0.39
CA GLY A 108 -11.65 0.10 -0.56
C GLY A 108 -10.71 -0.90 0.12
N SER A 109 -10.14 -0.56 1.27
CA SER A 109 -9.29 -1.47 2.05
C SER A 109 -10.05 -2.68 2.56
N ALA A 110 -11.25 -2.47 3.13
CA ALA A 110 -12.10 -3.58 3.57
C ALA A 110 -12.48 -4.51 2.40
N ALA A 111 -12.88 -3.93 1.26
CA ALA A 111 -13.30 -4.70 0.07
C ALA A 111 -12.13 -5.47 -0.55
N VAL A 112 -10.97 -4.83 -0.71
CA VAL A 112 -9.77 -5.47 -1.30
C VAL A 112 -9.24 -6.57 -0.41
N ASP A 113 -9.19 -6.37 0.91
CA ASP A 113 -8.76 -7.41 1.83
C ASP A 113 -9.71 -8.61 1.80
N ALA A 114 -11.01 -8.39 1.96
CA ALA A 114 -12.00 -9.46 1.97
C ALA A 114 -11.97 -10.29 0.67
N TRP A 115 -11.85 -9.62 -0.47
CA TRP A 115 -11.72 -10.27 -1.77
C TRP A 115 -10.41 -11.07 -1.88
N TYR A 116 -9.28 -10.45 -1.54
CA TYR A 116 -7.98 -11.06 -1.82
C TYR A 116 -7.63 -12.22 -0.89
N ARG A 117 -8.22 -12.31 0.31
CA ARG A 117 -8.01 -13.44 1.24
C ARG A 117 -8.26 -14.80 0.59
N ALA A 118 -9.21 -14.89 -0.34
CA ALA A 118 -9.48 -16.13 -1.08
C ALA A 118 -8.35 -16.53 -2.06
N HIS A 119 -7.46 -15.60 -2.41
CA HIS A 119 -6.41 -15.77 -3.40
C HIS A 119 -4.99 -15.72 -2.82
N ALA A 120 -4.83 -15.14 -1.62
CA ALA A 120 -3.52 -14.89 -1.02
C ALA A 120 -2.68 -16.17 -0.84
N ALA A 121 -3.30 -17.28 -0.44
CA ALA A 121 -2.61 -18.57 -0.28
C ALA A 121 -2.02 -19.10 -1.60
N LYS A 122 -2.60 -18.73 -2.75
CA LYS A 122 -2.12 -19.12 -4.07
C LYS A 122 -1.00 -18.21 -4.55
N GLU A 123 -1.19 -16.88 -4.47
CA GLU A 123 -0.23 -15.91 -5.01
C GLU A 123 0.93 -15.59 -4.06
N MET A 124 0.70 -15.59 -2.75
CA MET A 124 1.67 -15.21 -1.71
C MET A 124 2.03 -16.40 -0.81
N LYS A 125 2.16 -17.60 -1.39
CA LYS A 125 2.40 -18.88 -0.68
C LYS A 125 3.69 -18.92 0.15
N ASP A 126 4.64 -18.06 -0.17
CA ASP A 126 5.97 -18.03 0.46
C ASP A 126 6.01 -17.25 1.76
N VAL A 127 4.92 -16.55 2.10
CA VAL A 127 4.78 -15.74 3.32
C VAL A 127 3.48 -16.04 4.02
N HIS A 128 3.34 -15.60 5.27
CA HIS A 128 2.05 -15.55 5.96
C HIS A 128 1.39 -14.22 5.64
N PHE A 129 0.28 -14.27 4.87
CA PHE A 129 -0.51 -13.09 4.51
C PHE A 129 -1.25 -12.55 5.73
N CYS A 130 -1.06 -11.28 6.06
CA CYS A 130 -1.75 -10.62 7.15
C CYS A 130 -3.03 -9.95 6.66
N PHE A 131 -2.91 -8.89 5.91
CA PHE A 131 -4.04 -8.24 5.25
C PHE A 131 -3.58 -7.38 4.05
N ALA A 132 -4.56 -7.02 3.22
CA ALA A 132 -4.40 -6.06 2.13
C ALA A 132 -5.14 -4.76 2.45
N PHE A 133 -4.66 -3.63 1.92
CA PHE A 133 -5.31 -2.34 2.06
C PHE A 133 -4.90 -1.41 0.92
N VAL A 134 -5.60 -0.28 0.76
CA VAL A 134 -5.35 0.71 -0.27
C VAL A 134 -5.24 2.11 0.33
N HIS A 135 -4.54 3.01 -0.35
CA HIS A 135 -4.65 4.45 -0.05
C HIS A 135 -5.92 5.04 -0.66
N ASP A 136 -6.29 6.24 -0.25
CA ASP A 136 -7.35 7.01 -0.90
C ASP A 136 -6.98 7.29 -2.37
N PRO A 137 -7.94 7.33 -3.32
CA PRO A 137 -7.63 7.42 -4.74
C PRO A 137 -6.63 8.50 -5.08
N GLY A 138 -5.59 8.10 -5.79
CA GLY A 138 -4.55 8.97 -6.30
C GLY A 138 -4.90 9.56 -7.66
N ALA A 139 -4.13 10.56 -8.06
CA ALA A 139 -4.33 11.36 -9.25
C ALA A 139 -3.07 11.41 -10.12
N LEU A 140 -3.18 12.08 -11.26
CA LEU A 140 -2.06 12.43 -12.11
C LEU A 140 -1.57 13.84 -11.79
N HIS A 141 -0.28 13.96 -11.52
CA HIS A 141 0.40 15.21 -11.21
C HIS A 141 1.51 15.46 -12.22
N VAL A 142 1.51 16.62 -12.88
CA VAL A 142 2.36 16.89 -14.03
C VAL A 142 3.03 18.27 -13.98
N LYS A 143 4.09 18.45 -14.75
CA LYS A 143 4.79 19.72 -14.92
C LYS A 143 4.05 20.67 -15.86
N LYS A 144 3.30 20.13 -16.85
CA LYS A 144 2.49 20.87 -17.83
C LYS A 144 1.06 20.34 -17.79
N LYS A 145 0.08 21.24 -17.70
CA LYS A 145 -1.34 20.89 -17.65
C LYS A 145 -1.78 20.07 -18.86
N ILE A 146 -2.52 19.00 -18.60
CA ILE A 146 -3.18 18.16 -19.61
C ILE A 146 -4.62 17.91 -19.16
N VAL A 147 -5.53 17.71 -20.11
CA VAL A 147 -6.97 17.46 -19.84
C VAL A 147 -7.50 16.24 -20.61
N SER A 148 -6.80 15.81 -21.66
CA SER A 148 -7.18 14.68 -22.50
C SER A 148 -6.24 13.49 -22.31
N PRO A 149 -6.71 12.25 -22.38
CA PRO A 149 -5.85 11.07 -22.38
C PRO A 149 -4.86 11.04 -23.56
N ASP A 150 -5.21 11.66 -24.70
CA ASP A 150 -4.33 11.72 -25.88
C ASP A 150 -3.06 12.55 -25.63
N GLU A 151 -3.10 13.48 -24.67
CA GLU A 151 -1.94 14.30 -24.29
C GLU A 151 -0.88 13.52 -23.50
N ILE A 152 -1.20 12.29 -23.06
CA ILE A 152 -0.21 11.36 -22.48
C ILE A 152 0.78 10.87 -23.53
N LYS A 153 0.39 10.89 -24.81
CA LYS A 153 1.26 10.45 -25.90
C LYS A 153 2.61 11.18 -25.90
N GLY A 154 3.67 10.39 -25.81
CA GLY A 154 5.05 10.90 -25.77
C GLY A 154 5.51 11.42 -24.41
N MET A 155 4.64 11.53 -23.40
CA MET A 155 5.05 11.88 -22.05
C MET A 155 5.70 10.69 -21.35
N LYS A 156 6.65 11.00 -20.47
CA LYS A 156 7.28 10.04 -19.55
C LYS A 156 6.61 10.16 -18.19
N ILE A 157 5.86 9.14 -17.78
CA ILE A 157 5.09 9.16 -16.53
C ILE A 157 5.63 8.09 -15.58
N ARG A 158 5.89 8.47 -14.33
CA ARG A 158 6.17 7.52 -13.25
C ARG A 158 4.85 6.98 -12.69
N PRO A 159 4.50 5.73 -12.93
CA PRO A 159 3.28 5.13 -12.38
C PRO A 159 3.49 4.61 -10.96
N ALA A 160 2.41 4.54 -10.18
CA ALA A 160 2.45 3.99 -8.82
C ALA A 160 2.55 2.46 -8.77
N THR A 161 2.06 1.78 -9.81
CA THR A 161 2.07 0.31 -9.94
C THR A 161 2.31 -0.08 -11.39
N SER A 162 2.63 -1.35 -11.62
CA SER A 162 2.80 -1.92 -12.98
C SER A 162 1.51 -1.81 -13.81
N VAL A 163 0.33 -1.97 -13.21
CA VAL A 163 -0.98 -1.81 -13.90
C VAL A 163 -1.19 -0.38 -14.38
N VAL A 164 -0.89 0.61 -13.52
CA VAL A 164 -0.93 2.03 -13.92
C VAL A 164 0.13 2.32 -14.98
N GLY A 165 1.27 1.62 -14.95
CA GLY A 165 2.28 1.68 -16.02
C GLY A 165 1.78 1.15 -17.35
N GLN A 166 0.99 0.06 -17.35
CA GLN A 166 0.31 -0.45 -18.55
C GLN A 166 -0.69 0.58 -19.10
N MET A 167 -1.43 1.29 -18.22
CA MET A 167 -2.28 2.40 -18.62
C MET A 167 -1.49 3.49 -19.36
N VAL A 168 -0.39 3.94 -18.81
CA VAL A 168 0.48 4.93 -19.44
C VAL A 168 0.91 4.48 -20.83
N THR A 169 1.36 3.24 -20.98
CA THR A 169 1.77 2.65 -22.24
C THR A 169 0.61 2.56 -23.24
N GLN A 170 -0.57 2.14 -22.79
CA GLN A 170 -1.78 2.08 -23.62
C GLN A 170 -2.18 3.46 -24.17
N LEU A 171 -1.97 4.53 -23.40
CA LEU A 171 -2.22 5.90 -23.79
C LEU A 171 -1.08 6.51 -24.65
N GLY A 172 -0.08 5.72 -25.02
CA GLY A 172 1.04 6.16 -25.88
C GLY A 172 2.15 6.90 -25.13
N GLY A 173 2.14 6.89 -23.80
CA GLY A 173 3.22 7.42 -22.96
C GLY A 173 4.32 6.39 -22.70
N THR A 174 5.40 6.86 -22.09
CA THR A 174 6.51 6.03 -21.62
C THR A 174 6.34 5.77 -20.13
N ASN A 175 6.25 4.49 -19.75
CA ASN A 175 6.23 4.04 -18.36
C ASN A 175 7.64 4.14 -17.76
N VAL A 176 7.85 5.03 -16.79
CA VAL A 176 9.10 5.19 -16.04
C VAL A 176 8.94 4.52 -14.67
N GLN A 177 9.11 3.19 -14.64
CA GLN A 177 8.91 2.41 -13.40
C GLN A 177 9.96 2.78 -12.35
N SER A 178 9.51 3.16 -11.15
CA SER A 178 10.34 3.39 -9.98
C SER A 178 9.55 3.32 -8.68
N SER A 179 10.25 3.14 -7.56
CA SER A 179 9.63 3.18 -6.23
C SER A 179 9.22 4.60 -5.81
N ALA A 180 8.37 4.72 -4.79
CA ALA A 180 7.97 6.04 -4.27
C ALA A 180 9.14 6.84 -3.66
N PRO A 181 10.08 6.23 -2.90
CA PRO A 181 11.27 6.94 -2.41
C PRO A 181 12.13 7.59 -3.51
N GLU A 182 12.17 7.00 -4.71
CA GLU A 182 12.96 7.50 -5.85
C GLU A 182 12.22 8.53 -6.70
N ALA A 183 10.90 8.66 -6.52
CA ALA A 183 10.03 9.40 -7.42
C ALA A 183 10.41 10.88 -7.58
N ARG A 184 10.80 11.55 -6.48
CA ARG A 184 11.19 12.96 -6.53
C ARG A 184 12.44 13.16 -7.40
N GLU A 185 13.48 12.36 -7.20
CA GLU A 185 14.74 12.47 -7.95
C GLU A 185 14.51 12.27 -9.46
N ILE A 186 13.69 11.29 -9.84
CA ILE A 186 13.35 11.01 -11.23
C ILE A 186 12.67 12.21 -11.89
N LEU A 187 11.76 12.89 -11.19
CA LEU A 187 11.10 14.10 -11.68
C LEU A 187 12.05 15.29 -11.73
N GLU A 188 12.88 15.51 -10.72
CA GLU A 188 13.87 16.59 -10.69
C GLU A 188 14.87 16.49 -11.84
N ARG A 189 15.34 15.29 -12.14
CA ARG A 189 16.29 15.03 -13.23
C ARG A 189 15.65 15.02 -14.62
N GLY A 190 14.34 15.22 -14.74
CA GLY A 190 13.63 15.20 -16.02
C GLY A 190 13.52 13.81 -16.67
N VAL A 191 13.77 12.74 -15.91
CA VAL A 191 13.55 11.36 -16.38
C VAL A 191 12.05 11.10 -16.54
N ALA A 192 11.20 11.74 -15.71
CA ALA A 192 9.75 11.74 -15.87
C ALA A 192 9.19 13.18 -15.97
N ASP A 193 8.09 13.33 -16.71
CA ASP A 193 7.33 14.57 -16.92
C ASP A 193 6.16 14.71 -15.95
N GLY A 194 5.72 13.57 -15.39
CA GLY A 194 4.61 13.50 -14.45
C GLY A 194 4.63 12.20 -13.66
N ILE A 195 3.71 12.10 -12.72
CA ILE A 195 3.61 11.01 -11.76
C ILE A 195 2.15 10.73 -11.41
N THR A 196 1.80 9.46 -11.22
CA THR A 196 0.60 9.12 -10.49
C THR A 196 0.95 8.91 -9.01
N PHE A 197 0.27 9.67 -8.14
CA PHE A 197 0.56 9.67 -6.70
C PHE A 197 -0.68 10.06 -5.89
N PRO A 198 -0.77 9.68 -4.59
CA PRO A 198 -1.81 10.19 -3.70
C PRO A 198 -1.54 11.63 -3.28
N TRP A 199 -2.58 12.36 -2.88
CA TRP A 199 -2.58 13.80 -2.71
C TRP A 199 -1.70 14.34 -1.57
N GLY A 200 -1.80 13.78 -0.38
CA GLY A 200 -0.99 14.19 0.77
C GLY A 200 0.46 13.74 0.63
N SER A 201 0.66 12.58 0.03
CA SER A 201 1.99 12.03 -0.24
C SER A 201 2.80 12.88 -1.22
N ILE A 202 2.18 13.64 -2.13
CA ILE A 202 2.87 14.64 -2.96
C ILE A 202 3.68 15.61 -2.09
N LEU A 203 3.09 16.09 -1.00
CA LEU A 203 3.74 17.01 -0.05
C LEU A 203 4.84 16.31 0.75
N LEU A 204 4.53 15.12 1.26
CA LEU A 204 5.44 14.35 2.11
C LEU A 204 6.74 13.98 1.39
N PHE A 205 6.65 13.57 0.13
CA PHE A 205 7.80 13.20 -0.68
C PHE A 205 8.43 14.39 -1.41
N GLY A 206 7.92 15.62 -1.20
CA GLY A 206 8.45 16.85 -1.81
C GLY A 206 8.26 16.92 -3.32
N ILE A 207 7.28 16.20 -3.87
CA ILE A 207 6.97 16.13 -5.30
C ILE A 207 6.25 17.42 -5.75
N ASP A 208 5.59 18.14 -4.82
CA ASP A 208 5.05 19.48 -5.03
C ASP A 208 6.08 20.47 -5.59
N LYS A 209 7.35 20.29 -5.27
CA LYS A 209 8.45 21.16 -5.77
C LYS A 209 8.73 20.96 -7.26
N VAL A 210 8.32 19.85 -7.83
CA VAL A 210 8.65 19.46 -9.23
C VAL A 210 7.42 19.21 -10.11
N THR A 211 6.20 19.32 -9.56
CA THR A 211 4.93 19.28 -10.29
C THR A 211 4.09 20.48 -9.94
N LYS A 212 3.24 20.95 -10.86
CA LYS A 212 2.45 22.18 -10.67
C LYS A 212 0.96 22.00 -10.98
N PHE A 213 0.62 21.01 -11.78
CA PHE A 213 -0.74 20.77 -12.24
C PHE A 213 -1.21 19.41 -11.72
N HIS A 214 -2.36 19.40 -11.05
CA HIS A 214 -2.90 18.26 -10.33
C HIS A 214 -4.32 17.99 -10.82
N MET A 215 -4.49 16.92 -11.58
CA MET A 215 -5.78 16.54 -12.14
C MET A 215 -6.67 15.99 -11.03
N ASP A 216 -7.76 16.69 -10.68
CA ASP A 216 -8.76 16.24 -9.69
C ASP A 216 -9.61 15.11 -10.27
N LEU A 217 -8.99 13.93 -10.34
CA LEU A 217 -9.56 12.71 -10.88
C LEU A 217 -9.15 11.54 -9.97
N PRO A 218 -10.09 10.82 -9.35
CA PRO A 218 -9.79 9.60 -8.60
C PRO A 218 -9.44 8.47 -9.57
N LEU A 219 -8.19 8.52 -10.09
CA LEU A 219 -7.77 7.72 -11.23
C LEU A 219 -7.50 6.26 -10.85
N TYR A 220 -6.87 6.03 -9.70
CA TYR A 220 -6.42 4.69 -9.27
C TYR A 220 -6.25 4.66 -7.75
N ALA A 221 -6.19 3.46 -7.19
CA ALA A 221 -5.62 3.23 -5.87
C ALA A 221 -4.49 2.21 -5.97
N THR A 222 -3.47 2.34 -5.13
CA THR A 222 -2.44 1.30 -5.01
C THR A 222 -2.84 0.34 -3.90
N PRO A 223 -2.97 -0.96 -4.20
CA PRO A 223 -3.14 -1.97 -3.18
C PRO A 223 -1.78 -2.36 -2.59
N PHE A 224 -1.77 -2.53 -1.27
CA PHE A 224 -0.62 -2.94 -0.48
C PHE A 224 -0.95 -4.15 0.35
N VAL A 225 0.07 -4.87 0.80
CA VAL A 225 -0.09 -5.95 1.77
C VAL A 225 0.86 -5.78 2.93
N TRP A 226 0.44 -6.24 4.11
CA TRP A 226 1.34 -6.63 5.17
C TRP A 226 1.46 -8.14 5.15
N VAL A 227 2.69 -8.60 5.16
CA VAL A 227 3.03 -10.02 5.16
C VAL A 227 4.02 -10.31 6.26
N MET A 228 3.96 -11.52 6.81
CA MET A 228 4.89 -12.01 7.82
C MET A 228 5.75 -13.13 7.26
N ASN A 229 6.99 -13.23 7.70
CA ASN A 229 7.83 -14.38 7.41
C ASN A 229 7.15 -15.67 7.89
N LYS A 230 7.00 -16.65 6.99
CA LYS A 230 6.26 -17.88 7.24
C LYS A 230 6.87 -18.72 8.37
N SER A 231 8.18 -18.91 8.35
CA SER A 231 8.88 -19.67 9.38
C SER A 231 8.83 -18.98 10.74
N ARG A 232 8.87 -17.62 10.75
CA ARG A 232 8.70 -16.86 12.00
C ARG A 232 7.30 -17.08 12.58
N TYR A 233 6.24 -16.98 11.75
CA TYR A 233 4.87 -17.27 12.17
C TYR A 233 4.74 -18.71 12.69
N GLU A 234 5.25 -19.70 11.96
CA GLU A 234 5.19 -21.11 12.33
C GLU A 234 5.89 -21.39 13.67
N GLY A 235 6.95 -20.67 14.00
CA GLY A 235 7.71 -20.77 15.25
C GLY A 235 7.08 -20.07 16.46
N LEU A 236 5.96 -19.35 16.31
CA LEU A 236 5.24 -18.71 17.41
C LEU A 236 4.49 -19.75 18.25
N SER A 237 4.26 -19.43 19.55
CA SER A 237 3.38 -20.22 20.40
C SER A 237 1.92 -20.19 19.92
N PRO A 238 1.07 -21.13 20.33
CA PRO A 238 -0.36 -21.10 19.98
C PRO A 238 -1.05 -19.79 20.35
N LYS A 239 -0.73 -19.21 21.52
CA LYS A 239 -1.27 -17.92 21.98
C LYS A 239 -0.78 -16.78 21.10
N GLN A 240 0.50 -16.75 20.78
CA GLN A 240 1.09 -15.73 19.90
C GLN A 240 0.51 -15.81 18.47
N LYS A 241 0.32 -17.03 17.92
CA LYS A 241 -0.35 -17.22 16.62
C LYS A 241 -1.77 -16.71 16.64
N ALA A 242 -2.56 -17.08 17.63
CA ALA A 242 -3.94 -16.60 17.77
C ALA A 242 -4.02 -15.06 17.85
N ALA A 243 -3.06 -14.44 18.54
CA ALA A 243 -2.97 -12.98 18.58
C ALA A 243 -2.63 -12.38 17.21
N VAL A 244 -1.65 -12.93 16.48
CA VAL A 244 -1.33 -12.50 15.10
C VAL A 244 -2.55 -12.66 14.20
N ASP A 245 -3.23 -13.82 14.24
CA ASP A 245 -4.40 -14.09 13.39
C ASP A 245 -5.55 -13.13 13.67
N SER A 246 -5.79 -12.78 14.95
CA SER A 246 -6.80 -11.79 15.33
C SER A 246 -6.45 -10.35 14.95
N HIS A 247 -5.19 -10.08 14.65
CA HIS A 247 -4.67 -8.78 14.18
C HIS A 247 -4.41 -8.76 12.66
N CYS A 248 -4.56 -9.89 11.98
CA CYS A 248 -4.45 -10.03 10.53
C CYS A 248 -5.84 -10.19 9.89
N THR A 249 -6.71 -9.21 10.08
CA THR A 249 -8.13 -9.25 9.70
C THR A 249 -8.51 -8.08 8.78
N THR A 250 -9.66 -8.20 8.10
CA THR A 250 -10.23 -7.13 7.28
C THR A 250 -10.52 -5.88 8.11
N GLU A 251 -10.95 -6.03 9.35
CA GLU A 251 -11.16 -4.89 10.27
C GLU A 251 -9.84 -4.12 10.53
N TRP A 252 -8.74 -4.85 10.74
CA TRP A 252 -7.44 -4.22 10.90
C TRP A 252 -6.92 -3.58 9.62
N ALA A 253 -7.20 -4.15 8.45
CA ALA A 253 -6.89 -3.53 7.16
C ALA A 253 -7.53 -2.14 7.04
N GLU A 254 -8.81 -2.02 7.37
CA GLU A 254 -9.53 -0.74 7.37
C GLU A 254 -8.98 0.24 8.42
N LYS A 255 -8.77 -0.21 9.66
CA LYS A 255 -8.21 0.61 10.75
C LYS A 255 -6.82 1.16 10.41
N VAL A 256 -5.97 0.34 9.82
CA VAL A 256 -4.61 0.75 9.43
C VAL A 256 -4.65 1.77 8.31
N ALA A 257 -5.53 1.61 7.33
CA ALA A 257 -5.67 2.53 6.20
C ALA A 257 -6.27 3.89 6.60
N ALA A 258 -7.09 3.96 7.64
CA ALA A 258 -7.93 5.11 7.96
C ALA A 258 -7.17 6.43 8.12
N ASN A 259 -6.11 6.47 8.96
CA ASN A 259 -5.32 7.68 9.17
C ASN A 259 -4.62 8.14 7.88
N TRP A 260 -4.19 7.21 7.06
CA TRP A 260 -3.55 7.53 5.80
C TRP A 260 -4.57 8.05 4.78
N ALA A 261 -5.75 7.45 4.68
CA ALA A 261 -6.82 7.93 3.82
C ALA A 261 -7.22 9.38 4.18
N ASP A 262 -7.37 9.69 5.46
CA ASP A 262 -7.68 11.06 5.93
C ASP A 262 -6.54 12.04 5.61
N TYR A 263 -5.29 11.61 5.73
CA TYR A 263 -4.13 12.42 5.35
C TYR A 263 -4.11 12.72 3.85
N GLU A 264 -4.35 11.73 3.01
CA GLU A 264 -4.39 11.89 1.54
C GLU A 264 -5.54 12.80 1.12
N PHE A 265 -6.73 12.61 1.68
CA PHE A 265 -7.87 13.50 1.45
C PHE A 265 -7.55 14.96 1.82
N GLY A 266 -6.91 15.19 2.97
CA GLY A 266 -6.48 16.53 3.39
C GLY A 266 -5.42 17.15 2.48
N GLY A 267 -4.63 16.35 1.79
CA GLY A 267 -3.58 16.80 0.84
C GLY A 267 -4.13 17.53 -0.36
N HIS A 268 -5.30 17.13 -0.87
CA HIS A 268 -5.99 17.79 -1.98
C HIS A 268 -6.23 19.30 -1.71
N ALA A 269 -6.84 19.63 -0.57
CA ALA A 269 -7.11 21.00 -0.19
C ALA A 269 -5.82 21.82 0.03
N LYS A 270 -4.80 21.19 0.63
CA LYS A 270 -3.49 21.83 0.85
C LYS A 270 -2.80 22.19 -0.45
N LEU A 271 -2.74 21.27 -1.42
CA LEU A 271 -2.17 21.54 -2.74
C LEU A 271 -2.93 22.64 -3.48
N GLY A 272 -4.28 22.62 -3.44
CA GLY A 272 -5.10 23.65 -4.07
C GLY A 272 -4.94 25.05 -3.49
N ALA A 273 -4.50 25.17 -2.23
CA ALA A 273 -4.22 26.44 -1.57
C ALA A 273 -2.77 26.93 -1.78
N MET A 274 -1.87 26.13 -2.35
CA MET A 274 -0.47 26.49 -2.50
C MET A 274 -0.26 27.42 -3.69
N PRO A 275 0.42 28.56 -3.53
CA PRO A 275 0.78 29.44 -4.64
C PRO A 275 1.57 28.72 -5.74
N GLY A 276 1.18 28.93 -6.98
CA GLY A 276 1.83 28.32 -8.15
C GLY A 276 1.46 26.86 -8.42
N HIS A 277 0.47 26.33 -7.70
CA HIS A 277 -0.14 25.03 -7.97
C HIS A 277 -1.57 25.22 -8.49
N GLU A 278 -1.99 24.34 -9.40
CA GLU A 278 -3.35 24.30 -9.91
C GLU A 278 -3.93 22.88 -9.73
N VAL A 279 -4.93 22.78 -8.85
CA VAL A 279 -5.81 21.61 -8.77
C VAL A 279 -7.02 21.89 -9.66
N TYR A 280 -7.20 21.08 -10.71
CA TYR A 280 -8.23 21.33 -11.72
C TYR A 280 -9.12 20.11 -11.97
N LYS A 281 -10.39 20.40 -12.22
CA LYS A 281 -11.40 19.40 -12.57
C LYS A 281 -11.51 19.24 -14.08
N LEU A 282 -11.80 18.05 -14.52
CA LEU A 282 -12.17 17.74 -15.89
C LEU A 282 -13.64 18.06 -16.13
N THR A 283 -13.99 18.47 -17.37
CA THR A 283 -15.41 18.51 -17.77
C THR A 283 -15.99 17.09 -17.84
N PRO A 284 -17.33 16.93 -17.85
CA PRO A 284 -17.95 15.61 -18.04
C PRO A 284 -17.46 14.88 -19.29
N GLU A 285 -17.27 15.62 -20.41
CA GLU A 285 -16.80 15.07 -21.68
C GLU A 285 -15.34 14.61 -21.58
N GLN A 286 -14.48 15.40 -20.93
CA GLN A 286 -13.07 15.03 -20.69
C GLN A 286 -13.00 13.80 -19.79
N LEU A 287 -13.79 13.73 -18.70
CA LEU A 287 -13.86 12.56 -17.82
C LEU A 287 -14.34 11.32 -18.59
N ALA A 288 -15.36 11.45 -19.45
CA ALA A 288 -15.85 10.36 -20.28
C ALA A 288 -14.76 9.86 -21.24
N ALA A 289 -13.97 10.76 -21.82
CA ALA A 289 -12.82 10.41 -22.68
C ALA A 289 -11.77 9.58 -21.92
N TRP A 290 -11.40 9.98 -20.67
CA TRP A 290 -10.49 9.23 -19.82
C TRP A 290 -11.02 7.84 -19.51
N ARG A 291 -12.29 7.72 -19.07
CA ARG A 291 -12.92 6.43 -18.78
C ARG A 291 -12.93 5.51 -20.00
N LYS A 292 -13.29 6.05 -21.17
CA LYS A 292 -13.29 5.32 -22.44
C LYS A 292 -11.89 4.82 -22.83
N ALA A 293 -10.87 5.66 -22.66
CA ALA A 293 -9.50 5.33 -23.04
C ALA A 293 -8.91 4.18 -22.19
N VAL A 294 -9.31 4.04 -20.91
CA VAL A 294 -8.80 3.00 -20.03
C VAL A 294 -9.69 1.76 -19.93
N ALA A 295 -10.94 1.82 -20.37
CA ALA A 295 -11.90 0.71 -20.30
C ALA A 295 -11.36 -0.64 -20.85
N PRO A 296 -10.53 -0.69 -21.92
CA PRO A 296 -9.98 -1.96 -22.41
C PRO A 296 -9.07 -2.68 -21.42
N MET A 297 -8.58 -2.02 -20.38
CA MET A 297 -7.67 -2.63 -19.39
C MET A 297 -8.37 -3.72 -18.57
N GLU A 298 -9.61 -3.47 -18.15
CA GLU A 298 -10.39 -4.47 -17.40
C GLU A 298 -10.60 -5.73 -18.22
N ALA A 299 -11.03 -5.60 -19.49
CA ALA A 299 -11.25 -6.73 -20.38
C ALA A 299 -9.97 -7.54 -20.63
N ARG A 300 -8.82 -6.86 -20.80
CA ARG A 300 -7.53 -7.51 -20.97
C ARG A 300 -7.15 -8.30 -19.72
N TRP A 301 -7.27 -7.67 -18.55
CA TRP A 301 -6.97 -8.31 -17.29
C TRP A 301 -7.83 -9.57 -17.06
N MET A 302 -9.13 -9.51 -17.36
CA MET A 302 -10.03 -10.66 -17.29
C MET A 302 -9.62 -11.81 -18.23
N GLN A 303 -8.92 -11.53 -19.33
CA GLN A 303 -8.39 -12.55 -20.24
C GLN A 303 -7.09 -13.16 -19.73
N GLU A 304 -6.22 -12.36 -19.11
CA GLU A 304 -4.91 -12.82 -18.60
C GLU A 304 -5.03 -13.75 -17.37
N LEU A 305 -6.15 -13.71 -16.66
CA LEU A 305 -6.42 -14.56 -15.49
C LEU A 305 -7.19 -15.86 -15.79
N LYS A 306 -7.60 -16.08 -17.01
CA LYS A 306 -8.24 -17.34 -17.45
C LYS A 306 -7.20 -18.39 -17.74
#